data_4422ab32a5d634b3f532f83d9912f9c2
#
_entry.id   4422ab32a5d634b3f532f83d9912f9c2
#
_cell.length_a   1.000
_cell.length_b   1.000
_cell.length_c   1.000
_cell.angle_alpha   90.00
_cell.angle_beta   90.00
_cell.angle_gamma   90.00
#
_symmetry.space_group_name_H-M   'P 1'
#
loop_
_entity.id
_entity.type
_entity.pdbx_description
1 polymer ?
#
loop_
_entity_poly.entity_id
_entity_poly.type
_entity_poly.pdbx_seq_one_letter_code
_entity_poly.pdbx_strand_id
1 'polypeptide(L)'
;MLKIVGLTKKYGEKCAVDNLSLEIAPGEICAFIGHNGAGKTTTLKAAVGILSFDEGHISIDGVSVADEPIKAKSLIAYIPDNPDLYEFLSGISYLNFVCDVFGIDANVRKDKIQLLGDKLGLTKDLGQRIGEYSHGMKQKLAIIAAFLHSPKLIIMDEPFVGLDPRASFVLKEMMREHCERGGSIFFSTHVLDVAEKICDKVVIIEGGKLIKSGSMDEVKGDDSLEEVFLELEGEARND
;
A
#
# COMPACT_ATOMS: atom_id res chain seq x y z
N MET A 1 7.91 10.72 6.08
CA MET A 1 8.03 9.71 5.00
C MET A 1 7.17 10.06 3.79
N LEU A 2 5.84 9.97 3.85
CA LEU A 2 4.91 10.46 2.81
C LEU A 2 4.29 11.78 3.26
N LYS A 3 4.20 12.76 2.36
CA LYS A 3 3.46 14.00 2.59
C LYS A 3 2.61 14.33 1.36
N ILE A 4 1.32 14.47 1.57
CA ILE A 4 0.32 14.89 0.58
C ILE A 4 -0.27 16.20 1.08
N VAL A 5 -0.31 17.22 0.23
CA VAL A 5 -0.83 18.56 0.56
C VAL A 5 -1.80 19.02 -0.52
N GLY A 6 -3.06 19.19 -0.17
CA GLY A 6 -4.09 19.74 -1.04
C GLY A 6 -4.35 18.91 -2.30
N LEU A 7 -4.18 17.59 -2.25
CA LEU A 7 -4.37 16.71 -3.41
C LEU A 7 -5.81 16.81 -3.92
N THR A 8 -5.97 17.18 -5.18
CA THR A 8 -7.25 17.20 -5.89
C THR A 8 -7.14 16.40 -7.18
N LYS A 9 -8.11 15.50 -7.40
CA LYS A 9 -8.22 14.72 -8.65
C LYS A 9 -9.64 14.68 -9.14
N LYS A 10 -9.82 15.11 -10.40
CA LYS A 10 -11.13 15.13 -11.09
C LYS A 10 -11.12 14.18 -12.29
N TYR A 11 -12.25 13.57 -12.56
CA TYR A 11 -12.56 12.79 -13.76
C TYR A 11 -13.80 13.40 -14.41
N GLY A 12 -13.60 14.29 -15.37
CA GLY A 12 -14.67 15.13 -15.90
C GLY A 12 -15.29 16.00 -14.78
N GLU A 13 -16.59 15.86 -14.57
CA GLU A 13 -17.30 16.59 -13.49
C GLU A 13 -17.15 15.95 -12.11
N LYS A 14 -16.73 14.68 -12.04
CA LYS A 14 -16.61 13.96 -10.76
C LYS A 14 -15.28 14.30 -10.08
N CYS A 15 -15.35 14.90 -8.90
CA CYS A 15 -14.22 15.07 -8.00
C CYS A 15 -14.01 13.75 -7.22
N ALA A 16 -12.92 13.03 -7.50
CA ALA A 16 -12.62 11.75 -6.88
C ALA A 16 -11.77 11.90 -5.62
N VAL A 17 -10.97 12.97 -5.54
CA VAL A 17 -10.22 13.40 -4.35
C VAL A 17 -10.29 14.92 -4.31
N ASP A 18 -10.67 15.48 -3.17
CA ASP A 18 -10.95 16.90 -2.98
C ASP A 18 -10.12 17.46 -1.83
N ASN A 19 -9.06 18.22 -2.17
CA ASN A 19 -8.18 18.92 -1.23
C ASN A 19 -7.64 18.06 -0.07
N LEU A 20 -7.29 16.80 -0.38
CA LEU A 20 -6.81 15.83 0.61
C LEU A 20 -5.39 16.18 1.07
N SER A 21 -5.20 16.29 2.39
CA SER A 21 -3.87 16.47 3.00
C SER A 21 -3.66 15.41 4.07
N LEU A 22 -2.51 14.73 4.03
CA LEU A 22 -2.10 13.76 5.03
C LEU A 22 -0.57 13.64 5.08
N GLU A 23 -0.07 13.15 6.21
CA GLU A 23 1.36 12.90 6.41
C GLU A 23 1.54 11.55 7.12
N ILE A 24 2.56 10.79 6.71
CA ILE A 24 2.98 9.52 7.32
C ILE A 24 4.44 9.68 7.74
N ALA A 25 4.72 9.45 9.02
CA ALA A 25 6.07 9.53 9.56
C ALA A 25 6.91 8.29 9.19
N PRO A 26 8.25 8.36 9.28
CA PRO A 26 9.10 7.18 9.23
C PRO A 26 8.74 6.20 10.36
N GLY A 27 8.69 4.90 10.06
CA GLY A 27 8.37 3.85 11.02
C GLY A 27 6.88 3.61 11.24
N GLU A 28 5.98 4.39 10.61
CA GLU A 28 4.53 4.24 10.77
C GLU A 28 3.91 3.22 9.83
N ILE A 29 2.96 2.43 10.36
CA ILE A 29 1.95 1.69 9.60
C ILE A 29 0.66 2.53 9.61
N CYS A 30 0.25 3.03 8.45
CA CYS A 30 -0.94 3.87 8.30
C CYS A 30 -2.01 3.15 7.47
N ALA A 31 -3.22 3.00 8.03
CA ALA A 31 -4.39 2.53 7.31
C ALA A 31 -5.14 3.70 6.67
N PHE A 32 -5.59 3.48 5.42
CA PHE A 32 -6.42 4.39 4.65
C PHE A 32 -7.80 3.77 4.44
N ILE A 33 -8.78 4.26 5.18
CA ILE A 33 -10.10 3.65 5.35
C ILE A 33 -11.16 4.48 4.65
N GLY A 34 -12.15 3.82 4.08
CA GLY A 34 -13.30 4.43 3.44
C GLY A 34 -14.03 3.42 2.57
N HIS A 35 -15.25 3.73 2.18
CA HIS A 35 -16.06 2.88 1.30
C HIS A 35 -15.46 2.72 -0.09
N ASN A 36 -16.04 1.79 -0.85
CA ASN A 36 -15.75 1.67 -2.28
C ASN A 36 -16.19 2.95 -2.99
N GLY A 37 -15.26 3.54 -3.74
CA GLY A 37 -15.47 4.82 -4.41
C GLY A 37 -15.15 6.07 -3.56
N ALA A 38 -14.71 5.93 -2.32
CA ALA A 38 -14.32 7.05 -1.45
C ALA A 38 -13.07 7.82 -1.93
N GLY A 39 -12.33 7.32 -2.94
CA GLY A 39 -11.12 7.95 -3.46
C GLY A 39 -9.81 7.26 -3.07
N LYS A 40 -9.84 6.13 -2.32
CA LYS A 40 -8.64 5.43 -1.84
C LYS A 40 -7.66 5.09 -2.95
N THR A 41 -8.06 4.24 -3.89
CA THR A 41 -7.22 3.80 -5.02
C THR A 41 -6.71 4.99 -5.86
N THR A 42 -7.54 6.03 -6.05
CA THR A 42 -7.13 7.25 -6.76
C THR A 42 -5.99 7.95 -6.01
N THR A 43 -6.11 8.11 -4.71
CA THR A 43 -5.07 8.70 -3.85
C THR A 43 -3.79 7.88 -3.87
N LEU A 44 -3.88 6.55 -3.71
CA LEU A 44 -2.71 5.67 -3.74
C LEU A 44 -1.99 5.74 -5.10
N LYS A 45 -2.73 5.69 -6.21
CA LYS A 45 -2.16 5.81 -7.57
C LYS A 45 -1.52 7.17 -7.84
N ALA A 46 -2.08 8.25 -7.29
CA ALA A 46 -1.46 9.57 -7.35
C ALA A 46 -0.17 9.61 -6.52
N ALA A 47 -0.18 9.03 -5.30
CA ALA A 47 0.98 8.98 -4.42
C ALA A 47 2.17 8.22 -5.02
N VAL A 48 1.91 7.19 -5.83
CA VAL A 48 2.99 6.43 -6.51
C VAL A 48 3.36 7.00 -7.89
N GLY A 49 2.72 8.08 -8.33
CA GLY A 49 3.00 8.71 -9.62
C GLY A 49 2.60 7.88 -10.84
N ILE A 50 1.58 7.00 -10.68
CA ILE A 50 0.94 6.28 -11.80
C ILE A 50 -0.20 7.12 -12.39
N LEU A 51 -0.85 7.92 -11.54
CA LEU A 51 -1.95 8.80 -11.92
C LEU A 51 -1.54 10.27 -11.72
N SER A 52 -1.75 11.09 -12.75
CA SER A 52 -1.62 12.54 -12.64
C SER A 52 -2.77 13.12 -11.79
N PHE A 53 -2.49 14.15 -11.03
CA PHE A 53 -3.47 14.90 -10.25
C PHE A 53 -3.58 16.34 -10.76
N ASP A 54 -4.67 17.00 -10.39
CA ASP A 54 -5.01 18.33 -10.94
C ASP A 54 -4.46 19.45 -10.07
N GLU A 55 -4.45 19.26 -8.73
CA GLU A 55 -3.93 20.24 -7.77
C GLU A 55 -3.23 19.52 -6.60
N GLY A 56 -2.38 20.26 -5.90
CA GLY A 56 -1.68 19.79 -4.71
C GLY A 56 -0.23 19.40 -4.92
N HIS A 57 0.37 18.84 -3.89
CA HIS A 57 1.76 18.39 -3.91
C HIS A 57 1.91 17.08 -3.16
N ILE A 58 2.72 16.17 -3.72
CA ILE A 58 3.04 14.88 -3.10
C ILE A 58 4.56 14.72 -3.06
N SER A 59 5.08 14.40 -1.88
CA SER A 59 6.50 14.09 -1.71
C SER A 59 6.72 12.83 -0.87
N ILE A 60 7.78 12.09 -1.20
CA ILE A 60 8.21 10.86 -0.54
C ILE A 60 9.65 11.06 -0.08
N ASP A 61 9.88 11.01 1.22
CA ASP A 61 11.17 11.30 1.86
C ASP A 61 11.77 12.64 1.37
N GLY A 62 10.90 13.66 1.19
CA GLY A 62 11.26 14.98 0.68
C GLY A 62 11.41 15.09 -0.85
N VAL A 63 11.27 13.98 -1.59
CA VAL A 63 11.38 13.97 -3.05
C VAL A 63 9.99 14.15 -3.67
N SER A 64 9.83 15.18 -4.52
CA SER A 64 8.58 15.45 -5.24
C SER A 64 8.26 14.35 -6.24
N VAL A 65 7.03 13.82 -6.17
CA VAL A 65 6.55 12.80 -7.12
C VAL A 65 6.38 13.37 -8.53
N ALA A 66 6.03 14.64 -8.65
CA ALA A 66 5.82 15.31 -9.93
C ALA A 66 7.13 15.77 -10.56
N ASP A 67 8.05 16.35 -9.75
CA ASP A 67 9.27 16.98 -10.27
C ASP A 67 10.43 15.99 -10.44
N GLU A 68 10.52 14.98 -9.55
CA GLU A 68 11.57 13.96 -9.56
C GLU A 68 10.98 12.52 -9.61
N PRO A 69 10.16 12.18 -10.62
CA PRO A 69 9.36 10.95 -10.61
C PRO A 69 10.20 9.67 -10.58
N ILE A 70 11.36 9.61 -11.23
CA ILE A 70 12.24 8.43 -11.21
C ILE A 70 12.83 8.23 -9.83
N LYS A 71 13.30 9.30 -9.19
CA LYS A 71 13.85 9.26 -7.85
C LYS A 71 12.78 8.90 -6.81
N ALA A 72 11.59 9.50 -6.90
CA ALA A 72 10.47 9.16 -6.04
C ALA A 72 10.09 7.66 -6.17
N LYS A 73 9.99 7.14 -7.40
CA LYS A 73 9.69 5.74 -7.66
C LYS A 73 10.76 4.77 -7.15
N SER A 74 12.01 5.16 -7.09
CA SER A 74 13.08 4.31 -6.51
C SER A 74 12.97 4.14 -4.99
N LEU A 75 12.21 5.01 -4.31
CA LEU A 75 12.00 4.99 -2.86
C LEU A 75 10.80 4.15 -2.43
N ILE A 76 9.95 3.71 -3.37
CA ILE A 76 8.67 3.09 -3.07
C ILE A 76 8.52 1.70 -3.68
N ALA A 77 7.60 0.93 -3.09
CA ALA A 77 6.95 -0.20 -3.76
C ALA A 77 5.44 0.03 -3.76
N TYR A 78 4.76 -0.47 -4.81
CA TYR A 78 3.31 -0.42 -4.91
C TYR A 78 2.73 -1.80 -5.20
N ILE A 79 1.74 -2.20 -4.41
CA ILE A 79 0.96 -3.42 -4.61
C ILE A 79 -0.49 -2.97 -4.89
N PRO A 80 -1.00 -3.12 -6.12
CA PRO A 80 -2.40 -2.84 -6.43
C PRO A 80 -3.31 -3.94 -5.88
N ASP A 81 -4.60 -3.64 -5.76
CA ASP A 81 -5.66 -4.59 -5.36
C ASP A 81 -5.67 -5.86 -6.25
N ASN A 82 -5.49 -5.68 -7.54
CA ASN A 82 -5.31 -6.80 -8.47
C ASN A 82 -3.94 -6.67 -9.17
N PRO A 83 -2.94 -7.49 -8.77
CA PRO A 83 -1.62 -7.44 -9.38
C PRO A 83 -1.65 -7.85 -10.85
N ASP A 84 -1.41 -6.90 -11.75
CA ASP A 84 -1.23 -7.12 -13.18
C ASP A 84 0.23 -7.49 -13.47
N LEU A 85 0.54 -8.77 -13.33
CA LEU A 85 1.89 -9.31 -13.48
C LEU A 85 2.11 -9.85 -14.89
N TYR A 86 3.36 -9.93 -15.33
CA TYR A 86 3.73 -10.49 -16.64
C TYR A 86 3.48 -12.00 -16.70
N GLU A 87 2.27 -12.40 -17.06
CA GLU A 87 1.78 -13.79 -17.01
C GLU A 87 2.60 -14.79 -17.85
N PHE A 88 3.32 -14.31 -18.87
CA PHE A 88 4.20 -15.13 -19.70
C PHE A 88 5.54 -15.47 -19.02
N LEU A 89 5.92 -14.76 -17.95
CA LEU A 89 7.13 -15.05 -17.17
C LEU A 89 6.85 -16.13 -16.11
N SER A 90 7.91 -16.81 -15.68
CA SER A 90 7.87 -17.56 -14.43
C SER A 90 8.01 -16.61 -13.22
N GLY A 91 7.53 -17.05 -12.04
CA GLY A 91 7.67 -16.25 -10.82
C GLY A 91 9.12 -15.85 -10.55
N ILE A 92 10.07 -16.79 -10.69
CA ILE A 92 11.50 -16.50 -10.48
C ILE A 92 12.06 -15.51 -11.52
N SER A 93 11.63 -15.63 -12.79
CA SER A 93 12.05 -14.68 -13.83
C SER A 93 11.55 -13.28 -13.57
N TYR A 94 10.30 -13.13 -13.10
CA TYR A 94 9.72 -11.86 -12.70
C TYR A 94 10.48 -11.24 -11.52
N LEU A 95 10.78 -12.01 -10.47
CA LEU A 95 11.53 -11.50 -9.32
C LEU A 95 12.96 -11.10 -9.68
N ASN A 96 13.62 -11.83 -10.58
CA ASN A 96 14.93 -11.44 -11.10
C ASN A 96 14.85 -10.16 -11.91
N PHE A 97 13.83 -10.00 -12.75
CA PHE A 97 13.57 -8.74 -13.48
C PHE A 97 13.41 -7.56 -12.52
N VAL A 98 12.62 -7.70 -11.44
CA VAL A 98 12.49 -6.67 -10.41
C VAL A 98 13.85 -6.36 -9.76
N CYS A 99 14.64 -7.38 -9.44
CA CYS A 99 16.00 -7.21 -8.90
C CYS A 99 16.90 -6.42 -9.85
N ASP A 100 16.82 -6.69 -11.15
CA ASP A 100 17.61 -5.95 -12.17
C ASP A 100 17.20 -4.48 -12.25
N VAL A 101 15.89 -4.19 -12.22
CA VAL A 101 15.35 -2.82 -12.24
C VAL A 101 15.84 -1.99 -11.04
N PHE A 102 15.89 -2.60 -9.85
CA PHE A 102 16.35 -1.94 -8.63
C PHE A 102 17.84 -2.12 -8.32
N GLY A 103 18.61 -2.72 -9.22
CA GLY A 103 20.06 -2.87 -9.09
C GLY A 103 20.48 -3.79 -7.93
N ILE A 104 19.69 -4.80 -7.59
CA ILE A 104 20.02 -5.76 -6.52
C ILE A 104 21.07 -6.73 -7.02
N ASP A 105 22.20 -6.80 -6.31
CA ASP A 105 23.34 -7.66 -6.66
C ASP A 105 22.94 -9.15 -6.78
N ALA A 106 23.52 -9.83 -7.78
CA ALA A 106 23.22 -11.24 -8.08
C ALA A 106 23.51 -12.19 -6.92
N ASN A 107 24.52 -11.88 -6.10
CA ASN A 107 24.88 -12.71 -4.94
C ASN A 107 23.87 -12.58 -3.80
N VAL A 108 23.23 -11.41 -3.69
CA VAL A 108 22.26 -11.12 -2.63
C VAL A 108 20.84 -11.52 -3.02
N ARG A 109 20.48 -11.39 -4.32
CA ARG A 109 19.11 -11.62 -4.80
C ARG A 109 18.60 -13.03 -4.53
N LYS A 110 19.44 -14.05 -4.72
CA LYS A 110 19.06 -15.44 -4.53
C LYS A 110 18.59 -15.70 -3.10
N ASP A 111 19.35 -15.25 -2.12
CA ASP A 111 19.04 -15.46 -0.70
C ASP A 111 17.79 -14.66 -0.29
N LYS A 112 17.66 -13.41 -0.79
CA LYS A 112 16.46 -12.60 -0.53
C LYS A 112 15.18 -13.22 -1.12
N ILE A 113 15.24 -13.69 -2.37
CA ILE A 113 14.10 -14.34 -3.04
C ILE A 113 13.72 -15.62 -2.29
N GLN A 114 14.72 -16.44 -1.92
CA GLN A 114 14.50 -17.66 -1.16
C GLN A 114 13.84 -17.36 0.19
N LEU A 115 14.38 -16.41 0.96
CA LEU A 115 13.88 -16.02 2.27
C LEU A 115 12.41 -15.55 2.20
N LEU A 116 12.10 -14.64 1.28
CA LEU A 116 10.75 -14.08 1.13
C LEU A 116 9.77 -15.12 0.57
N GLY A 117 10.25 -15.94 -0.37
CA GLY A 117 9.49 -17.05 -0.92
C GLY A 117 9.11 -18.09 0.14
N ASP A 118 10.05 -18.44 1.01
CA ASP A 118 9.80 -19.38 2.12
C ASP A 118 8.85 -18.80 3.16
N LYS A 119 9.01 -17.52 3.54
CA LYS A 119 8.08 -16.82 4.44
C LYS A 119 6.62 -16.92 3.95
N LEU A 120 6.39 -16.67 2.65
CA LEU A 120 5.04 -16.67 2.04
C LEU A 120 4.62 -18.03 1.46
N GLY A 121 5.48 -19.06 1.53
CA GLY A 121 5.19 -20.40 1.07
C GLY A 121 5.06 -20.52 -0.45
N LEU A 122 5.77 -19.69 -1.22
CA LEU A 122 5.72 -19.65 -2.68
C LEU A 122 6.97 -20.23 -3.37
N THR A 123 8.03 -20.53 -2.62
CA THR A 123 9.35 -20.97 -3.17
C THR A 123 9.24 -22.09 -4.17
N LYS A 124 8.41 -23.10 -3.89
CA LYS A 124 8.29 -24.32 -4.73
C LYS A 124 7.63 -24.02 -6.08
N ASP A 125 6.84 -22.96 -6.14
CA ASP A 125 6.03 -22.60 -7.31
C ASP A 125 6.71 -21.52 -8.16
N LEU A 126 7.82 -20.94 -7.72
CA LEU A 126 8.52 -19.86 -8.44
C LEU A 126 8.99 -20.25 -9.86
N GLY A 127 9.16 -21.56 -10.14
CA GLY A 127 9.48 -22.05 -11.47
C GLY A 127 8.30 -22.08 -12.46
N GLN A 128 7.07 -22.04 -11.98
CA GLN A 128 5.84 -22.07 -12.79
C GLN A 128 5.58 -20.71 -13.45
N ARG A 129 4.81 -20.69 -14.54
CA ARG A 129 4.38 -19.45 -15.19
C ARG A 129 3.35 -18.72 -14.32
N ILE A 130 3.47 -17.40 -14.25
CA ILE A 130 2.54 -16.54 -13.47
C ILE A 130 1.10 -16.67 -13.97
N GLY A 131 0.89 -16.93 -15.27
CA GLY A 131 -0.43 -17.20 -15.81
C GLY A 131 -1.14 -18.43 -15.24
N GLU A 132 -0.38 -19.35 -14.61
CA GLU A 132 -0.91 -20.56 -13.96
C GLU A 132 -1.17 -20.34 -12.46
N TYR A 133 -0.79 -19.17 -11.91
CA TYR A 133 -0.96 -18.84 -10.51
C TYR A 133 -2.43 -18.53 -10.18
N SER A 134 -2.88 -18.98 -9.00
CA SER A 134 -4.10 -18.48 -8.40
C SER A 134 -3.95 -16.99 -8.05
N HIS A 135 -5.07 -16.32 -7.80
CA HIS A 135 -5.05 -14.91 -7.36
C HIS A 135 -4.17 -14.73 -6.10
N GLY A 136 -4.32 -15.59 -5.10
CA GLY A 136 -3.50 -15.55 -3.88
C GLY A 136 -2.00 -15.79 -4.14
N MET A 137 -1.63 -16.62 -5.11
CA MET A 137 -0.22 -16.79 -5.51
C MET A 137 0.31 -15.55 -6.22
N LYS A 138 -0.47 -14.89 -7.08
CA LYS A 138 -0.12 -13.61 -7.71
C LYS A 138 0.07 -12.53 -6.65
N GLN A 139 -0.81 -12.47 -5.66
CA GLN A 139 -0.71 -11.53 -4.53
C GLN A 139 0.58 -11.76 -3.71
N LYS A 140 0.88 -13.02 -3.36
CA LYS A 140 2.13 -13.39 -2.67
C LYS A 140 3.36 -12.99 -3.49
N LEU A 141 3.36 -13.20 -4.80
CA LEU A 141 4.47 -12.82 -5.68
C LEU A 141 4.67 -11.30 -5.73
N ALA A 142 3.58 -10.52 -5.79
CA ALA A 142 3.62 -9.07 -5.74
C ALA A 142 4.19 -8.55 -4.39
N ILE A 143 3.80 -9.20 -3.28
CA ILE A 143 4.33 -8.88 -1.95
C ILE A 143 5.84 -9.18 -1.91
N ILE A 144 6.30 -10.35 -2.38
CA ILE A 144 7.73 -10.67 -2.45
C ILE A 144 8.47 -9.59 -3.24
N ALA A 145 7.98 -9.25 -4.44
CA ALA A 145 8.59 -8.23 -5.30
C ALA A 145 8.72 -6.86 -4.61
N ALA A 146 7.68 -6.46 -3.88
CA ALA A 146 7.66 -5.17 -3.16
C ALA A 146 8.70 -5.10 -2.03
N PHE A 147 8.94 -6.20 -1.32
CA PHE A 147 9.90 -6.23 -0.22
C PHE A 147 11.36 -6.48 -0.65
N LEU A 148 11.61 -6.93 -1.90
CA LEU A 148 12.96 -7.28 -2.38
C LEU A 148 13.97 -6.13 -2.31
N HIS A 149 13.58 -4.92 -2.73
CA HIS A 149 14.48 -3.79 -2.82
C HIS A 149 14.52 -2.91 -1.57
N SER A 150 13.80 -3.33 -0.50
CA SER A 150 13.77 -2.62 0.79
C SER A 150 13.43 -1.13 0.62
N PRO A 151 12.28 -0.79 0.03
CA PRO A 151 11.88 0.60 -0.24
C PRO A 151 11.74 1.41 1.06
N LYS A 152 11.72 2.72 0.96
CA LYS A 152 11.40 3.61 2.10
C LYS A 152 9.93 3.51 2.48
N LEU A 153 9.05 3.43 1.50
CA LEU A 153 7.60 3.39 1.68
C LEU A 153 7.00 2.27 0.81
N ILE A 154 6.19 1.42 1.42
CA ILE A 154 5.36 0.46 0.69
C ILE A 154 3.91 0.95 0.72
N ILE A 155 3.34 1.11 -0.48
CA ILE A 155 1.95 1.49 -0.67
C ILE A 155 1.18 0.27 -1.18
N MET A 156 0.05 -0.07 -0.55
CA MET A 156 -0.72 -1.26 -0.88
C MET A 156 -2.21 -0.95 -0.96
N ASP A 157 -2.86 -1.44 -2.01
CA ASP A 157 -4.31 -1.34 -2.16
C ASP A 157 -4.94 -2.69 -1.82
N GLU A 158 -5.72 -2.76 -0.73
CA GLU A 158 -6.40 -3.95 -0.20
C GLU A 158 -5.49 -5.20 -0.08
N PRO A 159 -4.32 -5.14 0.56
CA PRO A 159 -3.28 -6.15 0.47
C PRO A 159 -3.63 -7.53 1.05
N PHE A 160 -4.67 -7.61 1.88
CA PHE A 160 -5.09 -8.85 2.55
C PHE A 160 -6.12 -9.65 1.74
N VAL A 161 -6.70 -9.03 0.70
CA VAL A 161 -7.67 -9.70 -0.18
C VAL A 161 -6.98 -10.84 -0.94
N GLY A 162 -7.62 -12.03 -0.94
CA GLY A 162 -7.10 -13.21 -1.61
C GLY A 162 -5.98 -13.96 -0.89
N LEU A 163 -5.47 -13.46 0.23
CA LEU A 163 -4.48 -14.18 1.05
C LEU A 163 -5.17 -15.18 2.00
N ASP A 164 -4.54 -16.33 2.14
CA ASP A 164 -4.89 -17.28 3.20
C ASP A 164 -4.50 -16.72 4.61
N PRO A 165 -5.06 -17.24 5.71
CA PRO A 165 -4.80 -16.74 7.06
C PRO A 165 -3.31 -16.73 7.44
N ARG A 166 -2.55 -17.74 6.96
CA ARG A 166 -1.11 -17.84 7.23
C ARG A 166 -0.34 -16.74 6.49
N ALA A 167 -0.63 -16.53 5.21
CA ALA A 167 0.01 -15.47 4.43
C ALA A 167 -0.35 -14.08 4.97
N SER A 168 -1.60 -13.86 5.39
CA SER A 168 -2.04 -12.62 6.04
C SER A 168 -1.28 -12.36 7.35
N PHE A 169 -1.05 -13.38 8.16
CA PHE A 169 -0.25 -13.25 9.37
C PHE A 169 1.21 -12.88 9.03
N VAL A 170 1.83 -13.59 8.08
CA VAL A 170 3.19 -13.32 7.64
C VAL A 170 3.35 -11.92 7.08
N LEU A 171 2.38 -11.44 6.28
CA LEU A 171 2.41 -10.07 5.75
C LEU A 171 2.41 -9.03 6.89
N LYS A 172 1.59 -9.22 7.92
CA LYS A 172 1.55 -8.33 9.09
C LYS A 172 2.91 -8.26 9.80
N GLU A 173 3.56 -9.40 10.00
CA GLU A 173 4.91 -9.46 10.58
C GLU A 173 5.94 -8.75 9.67
N MET A 174 5.88 -8.97 8.35
CA MET A 174 6.76 -8.31 7.39
C MET A 174 6.57 -6.77 7.39
N MET A 175 5.33 -6.30 7.54
CA MET A 175 5.02 -4.87 7.66
C MET A 175 5.65 -4.27 8.91
N ARG A 176 5.51 -4.91 10.07
CA ARG A 176 6.15 -4.49 11.33
C ARG A 176 7.67 -4.47 11.22
N GLU A 177 8.29 -5.58 10.76
CA GLU A 177 9.73 -5.66 10.55
C GLU A 177 10.25 -4.54 9.61
N HIS A 178 9.46 -4.16 8.61
CA HIS A 178 9.82 -3.08 7.68
C HIS A 178 9.82 -1.72 8.38
N CYS A 179 8.80 -1.43 9.18
CA CYS A 179 8.68 -0.18 9.94
C CYS A 179 9.74 -0.07 11.05
N GLU A 180 10.04 -1.15 11.76
CA GLU A 180 11.11 -1.21 12.75
C GLU A 180 12.49 -0.89 12.16
N ARG A 181 12.69 -1.16 10.86
CA ARG A 181 13.92 -0.79 10.13
C ARG A 181 13.90 0.64 9.56
N GLY A 182 12.88 1.43 9.93
CA GLY A 182 12.73 2.84 9.51
C GLY A 182 12.02 3.05 8.18
N GLY A 183 11.47 1.99 7.56
CA GLY A 183 10.52 2.12 6.46
C GLY A 183 9.15 2.55 6.95
N SER A 184 8.17 2.70 6.04
CA SER A 184 6.78 2.98 6.39
C SER A 184 5.83 2.22 5.48
N ILE A 185 4.62 2.00 5.96
CA ILE A 185 3.56 1.31 5.23
C ILE A 185 2.34 2.23 5.13
N PHE A 186 1.80 2.34 3.93
CA PHE A 186 0.52 3.01 3.67
C PHE A 186 -0.39 2.07 2.89
N PHE A 187 -1.50 1.66 3.46
CA PHE A 187 -2.38 0.72 2.76
C PHE A 187 -3.85 1.07 2.92
N SER A 188 -4.62 0.83 1.84
CA SER A 188 -6.08 0.89 1.91
C SER A 188 -6.63 -0.41 2.49
N THR A 189 -7.73 -0.30 3.22
CA THR A 189 -8.51 -1.46 3.63
C THR A 189 -9.95 -1.07 3.97
N HIS A 190 -10.84 -2.03 3.81
CA HIS A 190 -12.20 -2.00 4.35
C HIS A 190 -12.35 -2.97 5.54
N VAL A 191 -11.29 -3.69 5.93
CA VAL A 191 -11.27 -4.63 7.05
C VAL A 191 -10.75 -3.90 8.29
N LEU A 192 -11.66 -3.29 9.05
CA LEU A 192 -11.35 -2.41 10.19
C LEU A 192 -10.60 -3.13 11.31
N ASP A 193 -10.98 -4.36 11.61
CA ASP A 193 -10.30 -5.25 12.57
C ASP A 193 -8.80 -5.44 12.29
N VAL A 194 -8.43 -5.47 11.02
CA VAL A 194 -7.02 -5.60 10.63
C VAL A 194 -6.30 -4.29 10.91
N ALA A 195 -6.88 -3.16 10.50
CA ALA A 195 -6.31 -1.85 10.73
C ALA A 195 -6.11 -1.59 12.22
N GLU A 196 -7.12 -1.85 13.05
CA GLU A 196 -7.08 -1.64 14.51
C GLU A 196 -5.94 -2.40 15.20
N LYS A 197 -5.62 -3.62 14.71
CA LYS A 197 -4.61 -4.49 15.33
C LYS A 197 -3.17 -4.20 14.96
N ILE A 198 -2.94 -3.54 13.82
CA ILE A 198 -1.57 -3.42 13.28
C ILE A 198 -1.14 -1.99 13.00
N CYS A 199 -2.06 -1.02 12.92
CA CYS A 199 -1.73 0.33 12.49
C CYS A 199 -1.44 1.26 13.66
N ASP A 200 -0.44 2.11 13.48
CA ASP A 200 -0.12 3.20 14.39
C ASP A 200 -1.04 4.40 14.12
N LYS A 201 -1.41 4.57 12.85
CA LYS A 201 -2.20 5.71 12.35
C LYS A 201 -3.32 5.25 11.46
N VAL A 202 -4.42 5.99 11.50
CA VAL A 202 -5.56 5.78 10.60
C VAL A 202 -5.96 7.10 9.95
N VAL A 203 -6.37 7.01 8.69
CA VAL A 203 -6.92 8.10 7.88
C VAL A 203 -8.25 7.61 7.30
N ILE A 204 -9.34 8.29 7.63
CA ILE A 204 -10.70 7.97 7.17
C ILE A 204 -11.11 8.99 6.12
N ILE A 205 -11.54 8.48 4.95
CA ILE A 205 -12.01 9.33 3.85
C ILE A 205 -13.41 8.93 3.41
N GLU A 206 -14.18 9.93 2.97
CA GLU A 206 -15.47 9.76 2.34
C GLU A 206 -15.66 10.80 1.22
N GLY A 207 -16.22 10.40 0.08
CA GLY A 207 -16.48 11.30 -1.04
C GLY A 207 -15.26 12.09 -1.54
N GLY A 208 -14.06 11.53 -1.40
CA GLY A 208 -12.80 12.18 -1.78
C GLY A 208 -12.21 13.10 -0.72
N LYS A 209 -12.86 13.29 0.42
CA LYS A 209 -12.44 14.21 1.49
C LYS A 209 -11.92 13.47 2.71
N LEU A 210 -10.98 14.09 3.41
CA LEU A 210 -10.53 13.65 4.72
C LEU A 210 -11.62 13.92 5.75
N ILE A 211 -12.07 12.87 6.45
CA ILE A 211 -13.05 12.98 7.54
C ILE A 211 -12.35 13.02 8.88
N LYS A 212 -11.48 12.04 9.15
CA LYS A 212 -10.75 11.94 10.42
C LYS A 212 -9.34 11.35 10.19
N SER A 213 -8.36 11.83 10.91
CA SER A 213 -6.99 11.31 10.87
C SER A 213 -6.29 11.54 12.20
N GLY A 214 -5.54 10.55 12.66
CA GLY A 214 -4.76 10.61 13.91
C GLY A 214 -4.07 9.29 14.18
N SER A 215 -3.44 9.17 15.35
CA SER A 215 -3.02 7.87 15.87
C SER A 215 -4.24 6.98 16.08
N MET A 216 -4.03 5.68 16.12
CA MET A 216 -5.14 4.73 16.35
C MET A 216 -5.92 5.07 17.63
N ASP A 217 -5.20 5.38 18.71
CA ASP A 217 -5.82 5.71 20.00
C ASP A 217 -6.60 7.04 19.96
N GLU A 218 -6.09 8.07 19.25
CA GLU A 218 -6.78 9.36 19.11
C GLU A 218 -8.06 9.24 18.28
N VAL A 219 -8.07 8.39 17.26
CA VAL A 219 -9.24 8.24 16.39
C VAL A 219 -10.29 7.34 17.01
N LYS A 220 -9.86 6.27 17.63
CA LYS A 220 -10.73 5.26 18.23
C LYS A 220 -11.30 5.70 19.59
N GLY A 221 -10.48 6.32 20.45
CA GLY A 221 -10.86 6.61 21.83
C GLY A 221 -11.16 5.33 22.60
N ASP A 222 -12.30 5.31 23.29
CA ASP A 222 -12.78 4.15 24.07
C ASP A 222 -13.60 3.14 23.23
N ASP A 223 -13.94 3.49 21.99
CA ASP A 223 -14.77 2.69 21.07
C ASP A 223 -13.92 1.77 20.17
N SER A 224 -14.56 0.90 19.41
CA SER A 224 -13.90 0.19 18.30
C SER A 224 -13.78 1.08 17.06
N LEU A 225 -12.79 0.79 16.21
CA LEU A 225 -12.65 1.52 14.93
C LEU A 225 -13.91 1.36 14.05
N GLU A 226 -14.63 0.23 14.19
CA GLU A 226 -15.87 -0.04 13.47
C GLU A 226 -17.01 0.88 13.95
N GLU A 227 -17.17 1.07 15.25
CA GLU A 227 -18.16 1.98 15.82
C GLU A 227 -17.90 3.41 15.37
N VAL A 228 -16.67 3.90 15.50
CA VAL A 228 -16.28 5.24 15.03
C VAL A 228 -16.54 5.42 13.53
N PHE A 229 -16.25 4.40 12.73
CA PHE A 229 -16.47 4.47 11.29
C PHE A 229 -17.97 4.57 10.94
N LEU A 230 -18.82 3.78 11.62
CA LEU A 230 -20.28 3.81 11.44
C LEU A 230 -20.91 5.14 11.88
N GLU A 231 -20.42 5.73 12.98
CA GLU A 231 -20.89 7.06 13.44
C GLU A 231 -20.59 8.14 12.41
N LEU A 232 -19.36 8.20 11.90
CA LEU A 232 -18.95 9.17 10.89
C LEU A 232 -19.76 9.06 9.59
N GLU A 233 -20.13 7.84 9.18
CA GLU A 233 -21.03 7.61 8.05
C GLU A 233 -22.47 8.09 8.30
N GLY A 234 -22.95 7.91 9.53
CA GLY A 234 -24.28 8.36 9.93
C GLY A 234 -24.39 9.88 9.91
N GLU A 235 -23.35 10.60 10.29
CA GLU A 235 -23.26 12.06 10.26
C GLU A 235 -23.21 12.60 8.83
N ALA A 236 -22.35 12.00 7.98
CA ALA A 236 -22.19 12.44 6.59
C ALA A 236 -23.41 12.21 5.68
N ARG A 237 -24.36 11.36 6.09
CA ARG A 237 -25.63 11.14 5.36
C ARG A 237 -26.73 12.12 5.77
N ASN A 238 -26.54 12.87 6.84
CA ASN A 238 -27.53 13.81 7.37
C ASN A 238 -27.24 15.27 6.99
N ASP A 239 -26.08 15.54 6.37
CA ASP A 239 -25.67 16.83 5.79
C ASP A 239 -25.83 16.81 4.25
#